data_d664d7df69739005af5c1e41105a1fd4
#
_entry.id   d664d7df69739005af5c1e41105a1fd4
#
_cell.length_a   1.000
_cell.length_b   1.000
_cell.length_c   1.000
_cell.angle_alpha   90.00
_cell.angle_beta   90.00
_cell.angle_gamma   90.00
#
_symmetry.space_group_name_H-M   'P 1'
#
loop_
_entity.id
_entity.type
_entity.pdbx_description
1 polymer ?
#
loop_
_entity_poly.entity_id
_entity_poly.type
_entity_poly.pdbx_seq_one_letter_code
_entity_poly.pdbx_strand_id
1 'polypeptide(L)'
;MRIQPVSDLHLEFDPDHGKSFAQSLPVLGDVLVLAGDILPIRRPPHVREMLGWFCDRFPLVVYVPGNHEYYKTSPVAGAALLASCARDFPNLRLLDSAVTEIEGVRFVGSTLWFPPTPDEEEYRSFLADFALIESFVPWVHEAHARNVAFLEENVRKGDVVITHFVPHPRSVAPQYEGSPLNRFFLAPDVAPLVEERGARLWIHGHTHISFDYQVGDTRVVCNARGYPAEPGTSMNPELVIEV
;
A
#
# COMPACT_ATOMS: atom_id res chain seq x y z
N MET A 1 17.33 6.61 10.38
CA MET A 1 16.95 6.31 8.97
C MET A 1 15.79 7.22 8.58
N ARG A 2 15.84 7.80 7.38
CA ARG A 2 14.78 8.69 6.88
C ARG A 2 13.91 7.93 5.88
N ILE A 3 12.63 7.80 6.17
CA ILE A 3 11.65 7.13 5.32
C ILE A 3 10.80 8.18 4.61
N GLN A 4 10.66 8.07 3.29
CA GLN A 4 9.81 8.90 2.46
C GLN A 4 8.63 8.06 1.94
N PRO A 5 7.45 8.12 2.57
CA PRO A 5 6.30 7.32 2.17
C PRO A 5 5.47 8.02 1.09
N VAL A 6 5.03 7.26 0.09
CA VAL A 6 4.01 7.64 -0.89
C VAL A 6 3.11 6.45 -1.19
N SER A 7 1.85 6.71 -1.55
CA SER A 7 0.88 5.69 -1.97
C SER A 7 -0.07 6.23 -3.02
N ASP A 8 -0.87 5.35 -3.61
CA ASP A 8 -1.98 5.69 -4.50
C ASP A 8 -1.54 6.65 -5.62
N LEU A 9 -0.41 6.33 -6.25
CA LEU A 9 0.16 7.18 -7.30
C LEU A 9 -0.63 7.11 -8.59
N HIS A 10 -1.27 5.97 -8.87
CA HIS A 10 -2.12 5.74 -10.04
C HIS A 10 -1.52 6.23 -11.35
N LEU A 11 -0.27 5.86 -11.57
CA LEU A 11 0.54 6.32 -12.71
C LEU A 11 -0.05 5.94 -14.08
N GLU A 12 -0.97 4.98 -14.09
CA GLU A 12 -1.73 4.60 -15.30
C GLU A 12 -2.58 5.73 -15.87
N PHE A 13 -2.92 6.73 -15.07
CA PHE A 13 -3.71 7.90 -15.51
C PHE A 13 -2.84 9.06 -15.99
N ASP A 14 -1.53 9.02 -15.75
CA ASP A 14 -0.61 10.04 -16.24
C ASP A 14 -0.34 9.83 -17.75
N PRO A 15 -0.25 10.90 -18.57
CA PRO A 15 -0.01 10.78 -20.01
C PRO A 15 1.29 10.06 -20.36
N ASP A 16 2.30 10.13 -19.50
CA ASP A 16 3.62 9.51 -19.64
C ASP A 16 3.81 8.32 -18.67
N HIS A 17 2.70 7.77 -18.16
CA HIS A 17 2.67 6.68 -17.19
C HIS A 17 3.47 6.95 -15.91
N GLY A 18 3.55 8.22 -15.50
CA GLY A 18 4.17 8.64 -14.25
C GLY A 18 5.65 8.97 -14.33
N LYS A 19 6.25 8.98 -15.53
CA LYS A 19 7.67 9.31 -15.70
C LYS A 19 8.01 10.70 -15.15
N SER A 20 7.23 11.70 -15.53
CA SER A 20 7.43 13.09 -15.04
C SER A 20 7.23 13.18 -13.53
N PHE A 21 6.23 12.47 -12.99
CA PHE A 21 6.03 12.40 -11.54
C PHE A 21 7.27 11.82 -10.84
N ALA A 22 7.72 10.64 -11.25
CA ALA A 22 8.87 9.98 -10.64
C ALA A 22 10.13 10.84 -10.73
N GLN A 23 10.33 11.58 -11.84
CA GLN A 23 11.46 12.51 -12.02
C GLN A 23 11.36 13.76 -11.14
N SER A 24 10.15 14.24 -10.85
CA SER A 24 9.93 15.44 -10.03
C SER A 24 9.93 15.17 -8.53
N LEU A 25 9.67 13.92 -8.11
CA LEU A 25 9.63 13.55 -6.69
C LEU A 25 11.02 13.84 -6.05
N PRO A 26 11.13 14.72 -5.04
CA PRO A 26 12.42 15.00 -4.42
C PRO A 26 12.97 13.76 -3.70
N VAL A 27 14.28 13.56 -3.75
CA VAL A 27 14.96 12.45 -3.05
C VAL A 27 15.44 12.95 -1.71
N LEU A 28 14.65 12.76 -0.68
CA LEU A 28 14.93 13.26 0.68
C LEU A 28 15.11 12.12 1.69
N GLY A 29 14.49 10.96 1.43
CA GLY A 29 14.58 9.77 2.27
C GLY A 29 15.77 8.88 1.90
N ASP A 30 16.24 8.11 2.87
CA ASP A 30 17.19 7.02 2.66
C ASP A 30 16.46 5.81 2.07
N VAL A 31 15.16 5.69 2.39
CA VAL A 31 14.24 4.66 1.89
C VAL A 31 12.99 5.34 1.33
N LEU A 32 12.65 5.05 0.07
CA LEU A 32 11.33 5.33 -0.48
C LEU A 32 10.39 4.17 -0.15
N VAL A 33 9.22 4.46 0.43
CA VAL A 33 8.17 3.46 0.62
C VAL A 33 7.04 3.71 -0.36
N LEU A 34 6.76 2.72 -1.20
CA LEU A 34 5.63 2.66 -2.12
C LEU A 34 4.54 1.79 -1.48
N ALA A 35 3.51 2.41 -0.89
CA ALA A 35 2.48 1.72 -0.11
C ALA A 35 1.23 1.40 -0.95
N GLY A 36 1.43 0.84 -2.14
CA GLY A 36 0.39 0.31 -3.02
C GLY A 36 -0.23 1.31 -3.97
N ASP A 37 -0.92 0.78 -4.96
CA ASP A 37 -1.62 1.50 -6.03
C ASP A 37 -0.70 2.42 -6.81
N ILE A 38 0.42 1.87 -7.23
CA ILE A 38 1.42 2.61 -8.01
C ILE A 38 1.08 2.53 -9.49
N LEU A 39 0.88 1.30 -10.04
CA LEU A 39 0.58 1.06 -11.44
C LEU A 39 0.04 -0.38 -11.63
N PRO A 40 -1.00 -0.62 -12.46
CA PRO A 40 -1.41 -1.97 -12.83
C PRO A 40 -0.28 -2.78 -13.49
N ILE A 41 -0.01 -3.99 -12.95
CA ILE A 41 1.17 -4.79 -13.34
C ILE A 41 0.97 -5.68 -14.57
N ARG A 42 -0.10 -5.50 -15.33
CA ARG A 42 -0.44 -6.31 -16.50
C ARG A 42 0.55 -6.27 -17.68
N ARG A 43 1.45 -5.28 -17.71
CA ARG A 43 2.44 -5.06 -18.78
C ARG A 43 3.86 -5.05 -18.21
N PRO A 44 4.59 -6.17 -18.22
CA PRO A 44 5.92 -6.28 -17.63
C PRO A 44 6.92 -5.19 -18.03
N PRO A 45 6.99 -4.74 -19.32
CA PRO A 45 7.90 -3.66 -19.67
C PRO A 45 7.61 -2.36 -18.93
N HIS A 46 6.34 -1.97 -18.79
CA HIS A 46 5.95 -0.75 -18.07
C HIS A 46 6.23 -0.87 -16.57
N VAL A 47 6.02 -2.05 -15.99
CA VAL A 47 6.34 -2.29 -14.57
C VAL A 47 7.84 -2.14 -14.32
N ARG A 48 8.69 -2.73 -15.17
CA ARG A 48 10.14 -2.59 -15.05
C ARG A 48 10.61 -1.15 -15.24
N GLU A 49 10.02 -0.46 -16.21
CA GLU A 49 10.34 0.95 -16.47
C GLU A 49 9.98 1.81 -15.25
N MET A 50 8.78 1.66 -14.70
CA MET A 50 8.33 2.37 -13.49
C MET A 50 9.23 2.07 -12.30
N LEU A 51 9.51 0.79 -12.01
CA LEU A 51 10.41 0.42 -10.92
C LEU A 51 11.81 1.03 -11.14
N GLY A 52 12.31 1.05 -12.37
CA GLY A 52 13.57 1.68 -12.75
C GLY A 52 13.61 3.16 -12.39
N TRP A 53 12.57 3.93 -12.69
CA TRP A 53 12.55 5.37 -12.36
C TRP A 53 12.73 5.66 -10.88
N PHE A 54 12.17 4.81 -9.98
CA PHE A 54 12.34 4.97 -8.55
C PHE A 54 13.66 4.38 -8.06
N CYS A 55 14.01 3.18 -8.52
CA CYS A 55 15.23 2.49 -8.09
C CYS A 55 16.52 3.20 -8.55
N ASP A 56 16.51 3.88 -9.70
CA ASP A 56 17.66 4.66 -10.18
C ASP A 56 17.90 5.94 -9.36
N ARG A 57 16.88 6.42 -8.67
CA ARG A 57 16.93 7.70 -7.94
C ARG A 57 17.08 7.54 -6.44
N PHE A 58 16.44 6.53 -5.86
CA PHE A 58 16.45 6.32 -4.42
C PHE A 58 17.47 5.26 -4.02
N PRO A 59 18.22 5.45 -2.90
CA PRO A 59 19.16 4.46 -2.40
C PRO A 59 18.51 3.09 -2.16
N LEU A 60 17.28 3.10 -1.64
CA LEU A 60 16.50 1.91 -1.39
C LEU A 60 15.00 2.18 -1.60
N VAL A 61 14.30 1.19 -2.16
CA VAL A 61 12.86 1.22 -2.37
C VAL A 61 12.23 0.02 -1.66
N VAL A 62 11.22 0.26 -0.83
CA VAL A 62 10.38 -0.77 -0.23
C VAL A 62 9.00 -0.66 -0.85
N TYR A 63 8.47 -1.75 -1.40
CA TYR A 63 7.22 -1.75 -2.12
C TYR A 63 6.26 -2.80 -1.58
N VAL A 64 5.06 -2.37 -1.20
CA VAL A 64 3.90 -3.22 -0.89
C VAL A 64 2.86 -3.00 -1.97
N PRO A 65 2.36 -4.04 -2.66
CA PRO A 65 1.34 -3.88 -3.70
C PRO A 65 -0.03 -3.50 -3.09
N GLY A 66 -0.81 -2.72 -3.85
CA GLY A 66 -2.22 -2.44 -3.56
C GLY A 66 -3.16 -3.28 -4.43
N ASN A 67 -4.43 -2.88 -4.52
CA ASN A 67 -5.43 -3.60 -5.35
C ASN A 67 -5.29 -3.26 -6.84
N HIS A 68 -4.95 -2.02 -7.21
CA HIS A 68 -4.79 -1.61 -8.61
C HIS A 68 -3.67 -2.37 -9.33
N GLU A 69 -2.64 -2.81 -8.62
CA GLU A 69 -1.61 -3.67 -9.19
C GLU A 69 -2.20 -4.89 -9.90
N TYR A 70 -3.30 -5.44 -9.37
CA TYR A 70 -3.92 -6.66 -9.89
C TYR A 70 -5.03 -6.43 -10.93
N TYR A 71 -5.33 -5.18 -11.31
CA TYR A 71 -6.36 -4.89 -12.30
C TYR A 71 -6.04 -5.51 -13.67
N LYS A 72 -7.02 -6.26 -14.19
CA LYS A 72 -6.98 -7.01 -15.46
C LYS A 72 -5.94 -8.15 -15.47
N THR A 73 -5.68 -8.73 -14.29
CA THR A 73 -4.92 -9.97 -14.12
C THR A 73 -5.48 -10.74 -12.93
N SER A 74 -5.11 -12.00 -12.80
CA SER A 74 -5.41 -12.74 -11.58
C SER A 74 -4.37 -12.43 -10.50
N PRO A 75 -4.73 -12.50 -9.22
CA PRO A 75 -3.80 -12.21 -8.13
C PRO A 75 -2.53 -13.07 -8.17
N VAL A 76 -2.66 -14.36 -8.49
CA VAL A 76 -1.53 -15.29 -8.58
C VAL A 76 -0.58 -14.90 -9.72
N ALA A 77 -1.13 -14.63 -10.91
CA ALA A 77 -0.33 -14.23 -12.06
C ALA A 77 0.31 -12.85 -11.83
N GLY A 78 -0.45 -11.91 -11.26
CA GLY A 78 0.04 -10.57 -10.93
C GLY A 78 1.18 -10.59 -9.92
N ALA A 79 1.04 -11.30 -8.81
CA ALA A 79 2.10 -11.42 -7.80
C ALA A 79 3.37 -12.05 -8.39
N ALA A 80 3.24 -13.11 -9.18
CA ALA A 80 4.40 -13.74 -9.84
C ALA A 80 5.09 -12.80 -10.82
N LEU A 81 4.33 -11.99 -11.57
CA LEU A 81 4.85 -11.01 -12.51
C LEU A 81 5.60 -9.90 -11.75
N LEU A 82 4.99 -9.32 -10.73
CA LEU A 82 5.61 -8.26 -9.93
C LEU A 82 6.89 -8.75 -9.27
N ALA A 83 6.86 -9.92 -8.66
CA ALA A 83 8.05 -10.54 -8.09
C ALA A 83 9.15 -10.80 -9.14
N SER A 84 8.78 -11.17 -10.37
CA SER A 84 9.73 -11.30 -11.47
C SER A 84 10.39 -9.98 -11.85
N CYS A 85 9.59 -8.90 -11.96
CA CYS A 85 10.12 -7.59 -12.29
C CYS A 85 11.00 -7.02 -11.16
N ALA A 86 10.59 -7.22 -9.90
CA ALA A 86 11.31 -6.73 -8.74
C ALA A 86 12.73 -7.31 -8.61
N ARG A 87 12.95 -8.56 -9.06
CA ARG A 87 14.28 -9.19 -9.01
C ARG A 87 15.34 -8.50 -9.87
N ASP A 88 14.93 -7.69 -10.83
CA ASP A 88 15.86 -6.96 -11.70
C ASP A 88 16.51 -5.76 -10.98
N PHE A 89 16.02 -5.38 -9.79
CA PHE A 89 16.45 -4.21 -9.03
C PHE A 89 17.02 -4.61 -7.66
N PRO A 90 18.33 -4.57 -7.47
CA PRO A 90 19.00 -5.05 -6.24
C PRO A 90 18.66 -4.18 -5.00
N ASN A 91 18.27 -2.93 -5.22
CA ASN A 91 17.85 -1.99 -4.17
C ASN A 91 16.34 -1.93 -3.97
N LEU A 92 15.55 -2.86 -4.54
CA LEU A 92 14.12 -3.00 -4.29
C LEU A 92 13.85 -4.13 -3.29
N ARG A 93 12.98 -3.87 -2.34
CA ARG A 93 12.40 -4.87 -1.42
C ARG A 93 10.89 -4.91 -1.64
N LEU A 94 10.43 -5.95 -2.35
CA LEU A 94 9.00 -6.22 -2.50
C LEU A 94 8.50 -6.97 -1.26
N LEU A 95 7.51 -6.40 -0.58
CA LEU A 95 6.91 -6.97 0.64
C LEU A 95 5.44 -7.33 0.38
N ASP A 96 5.22 -8.55 -0.08
CA ASP A 96 3.90 -9.18 -0.19
C ASP A 96 3.81 -10.29 0.88
N SER A 97 3.33 -9.96 2.07
CA SER A 97 3.43 -10.77 3.29
C SER A 97 4.88 -11.19 3.57
N ALA A 98 5.75 -10.20 3.67
CA ALA A 98 7.19 -10.42 3.86
C ALA A 98 7.81 -9.44 4.86
N VAL A 99 8.94 -9.85 5.42
CA VAL A 99 9.77 -9.05 6.33
C VAL A 99 11.14 -8.84 5.70
N THR A 100 11.65 -7.63 5.84
CA THR A 100 13.06 -7.32 5.53
C THR A 100 13.67 -6.49 6.66
N GLU A 101 14.98 -6.56 6.81
CA GLU A 101 15.73 -5.71 7.73
C GLU A 101 16.71 -4.85 6.93
N ILE A 102 16.73 -3.56 7.24
CA ILE A 102 17.55 -2.56 6.57
C ILE A 102 18.21 -1.72 7.66
N GLU A 103 19.54 -1.82 7.79
CA GLU A 103 20.32 -1.05 8.77
C GLU A 103 19.75 -1.15 10.21
N GLY A 104 19.31 -2.35 10.60
CA GLY A 104 18.76 -2.62 11.94
C GLY A 104 17.29 -2.20 12.13
N VAL A 105 16.63 -1.64 11.12
CA VAL A 105 15.20 -1.35 11.12
C VAL A 105 14.45 -2.48 10.39
N ARG A 106 13.47 -3.07 11.05
CA ARG A 106 12.61 -4.10 10.46
C ARG A 106 11.42 -3.46 9.75
N PHE A 107 11.20 -3.91 8.50
CA PHE A 107 10.04 -3.56 7.68
C PHE A 107 9.17 -4.81 7.52
N VAL A 108 7.90 -4.71 7.86
CA VAL A 108 6.89 -5.77 7.74
C VAL A 108 5.83 -5.28 6.77
N GLY A 109 5.64 -5.96 5.65
CA GLY A 109 4.73 -5.49 4.60
C GLY A 109 3.73 -6.53 4.12
N SER A 110 2.49 -6.07 3.89
CA SER A 110 1.39 -6.88 3.34
C SER A 110 0.32 -5.98 2.72
N THR A 111 -0.34 -6.42 1.67
CA THR A 111 -1.47 -5.67 1.06
C THR A 111 -2.62 -5.45 2.04
N LEU A 112 -2.89 -6.42 2.90
CA LEU A 112 -3.93 -6.41 3.93
C LEU A 112 -5.36 -6.28 3.38
N TRP A 113 -5.75 -6.95 2.35
CA TRP A 113 -7.10 -6.96 1.81
C TRP A 113 -8.20 -6.78 2.88
N PHE A 114 -9.47 -6.86 2.52
CA PHE A 114 -10.62 -6.75 3.44
C PHE A 114 -11.24 -8.12 3.78
N PRO A 115 -11.86 -8.27 4.97
CA PRO A 115 -12.52 -9.51 5.38
C PRO A 115 -13.82 -9.77 4.61
N PRO A 116 -14.36 -11.01 4.62
CA PRO A 116 -15.72 -11.27 4.17
C PRO A 116 -16.70 -10.33 4.86
N THR A 117 -17.58 -9.69 4.10
CA THR A 117 -18.55 -8.75 4.65
C THR A 117 -19.98 -9.22 4.44
N PRO A 118 -20.91 -8.97 5.39
CA PRO A 118 -22.33 -9.17 5.14
C PRO A 118 -22.78 -8.36 3.91
N ASP A 119 -23.71 -8.91 3.12
CA ASP A 119 -24.35 -8.24 1.98
C ASP A 119 -23.36 -7.78 0.89
N GLU A 120 -22.18 -8.40 0.81
CA GLU A 120 -21.12 -8.06 -0.16
C GLU A 120 -21.66 -8.00 -1.60
N GLU A 121 -22.54 -8.95 -1.97
CA GLU A 121 -23.14 -9.03 -3.29
C GLU A 121 -23.84 -7.74 -3.71
N GLU A 122 -24.48 -7.02 -2.75
CA GLU A 122 -25.20 -5.77 -3.00
C GLU A 122 -24.26 -4.62 -3.34
N TYR A 123 -23.00 -4.68 -2.85
CA TYR A 123 -22.00 -3.61 -2.99
C TYR A 123 -20.98 -3.84 -4.10
N ARG A 124 -20.90 -5.06 -4.68
CA ARG A 124 -19.89 -5.41 -5.68
C ARG A 124 -19.87 -4.45 -6.88
N SER A 125 -21.03 -3.97 -7.30
CA SER A 125 -21.13 -3.05 -8.45
C SER A 125 -20.56 -1.65 -8.18
N PHE A 126 -20.34 -1.30 -6.92
CA PHE A 126 -19.77 0.00 -6.53
C PHE A 126 -18.23 -0.02 -6.43
N LEU A 127 -17.62 -1.21 -6.51
CA LEU A 127 -16.19 -1.41 -6.29
C LEU A 127 -15.56 -2.04 -7.54
N ALA A 128 -14.61 -1.33 -8.12
CA ALA A 128 -13.94 -1.74 -9.36
C ALA A 128 -13.19 -3.07 -9.22
N ASP A 129 -12.71 -3.40 -8.04
CA ASP A 129 -11.97 -4.65 -7.74
C ASP A 129 -12.74 -5.88 -8.18
N PHE A 130 -14.04 -5.95 -7.87
CA PHE A 130 -14.88 -7.11 -8.23
C PHE A 130 -15.04 -7.30 -9.74
N ALA A 131 -14.92 -6.23 -10.52
CA ALA A 131 -15.01 -6.27 -11.98
C ALA A 131 -13.64 -6.41 -12.66
N LEU A 132 -12.58 -5.92 -12.04
CA LEU A 132 -11.28 -5.76 -12.69
C LEU A 132 -10.22 -6.76 -12.25
N ILE A 133 -10.38 -7.44 -11.10
CA ILE A 133 -9.46 -8.48 -10.64
C ILE A 133 -10.04 -9.84 -11.00
N GLU A 134 -9.32 -10.62 -11.80
CA GLU A 134 -9.76 -11.93 -12.22
C GLU A 134 -9.79 -12.92 -11.04
N SER A 135 -10.88 -13.69 -10.90
CA SER A 135 -11.05 -14.66 -9.81
C SER A 135 -10.91 -14.03 -8.40
N PHE A 136 -11.41 -12.81 -8.23
CA PHE A 136 -11.23 -12.04 -7.02
C PHE A 136 -11.86 -12.71 -5.78
N VAL A 137 -13.09 -13.18 -5.91
CA VAL A 137 -13.79 -13.90 -4.83
C VAL A 137 -13.79 -15.41 -5.14
N PRO A 138 -13.49 -16.31 -4.19
CA PRO A 138 -13.23 -16.10 -2.76
C PRO A 138 -11.78 -15.74 -2.40
N TRP A 139 -10.89 -15.59 -3.38
CA TRP A 139 -9.46 -15.39 -3.14
C TRP A 139 -9.15 -14.21 -2.20
N VAL A 140 -9.86 -13.07 -2.32
CA VAL A 140 -9.63 -11.87 -1.51
C VAL A 140 -9.80 -12.15 -0.01
N HIS A 141 -10.82 -12.93 0.37
CA HIS A 141 -11.09 -13.26 1.76
C HIS A 141 -10.02 -14.20 2.35
N GLU A 142 -9.56 -15.17 1.55
CA GLU A 142 -8.46 -16.04 1.94
C GLU A 142 -7.14 -15.26 2.04
N ALA A 143 -6.91 -14.32 1.12
CA ALA A 143 -5.75 -13.44 1.15
C ALA A 143 -5.75 -12.56 2.39
N HIS A 144 -6.90 -11.94 2.72
CA HIS A 144 -7.05 -11.18 3.96
C HIS A 144 -6.70 -12.02 5.19
N ALA A 145 -7.30 -13.20 5.35
CA ALA A 145 -7.03 -14.08 6.49
C ALA A 145 -5.53 -14.44 6.61
N ARG A 146 -4.87 -14.73 5.48
CA ARG A 146 -3.42 -14.99 5.46
C ARG A 146 -2.59 -13.75 5.83
N ASN A 147 -3.01 -12.56 5.36
CA ASN A 147 -2.31 -11.30 5.66
C ASN A 147 -2.42 -10.95 7.14
N VAL A 148 -3.60 -11.10 7.74
CA VAL A 148 -3.81 -10.88 9.18
C VAL A 148 -2.95 -11.83 10.00
N ALA A 149 -3.00 -13.13 9.74
CA ALA A 149 -2.17 -14.12 10.44
C ALA A 149 -0.67 -13.82 10.30
N PHE A 150 -0.23 -13.39 9.11
CA PHE A 150 1.16 -12.97 8.89
C PHE A 150 1.52 -11.75 9.75
N LEU A 151 0.67 -10.72 9.81
CA LEU A 151 0.93 -9.53 10.62
C LEU A 151 0.93 -9.84 12.11
N GLU A 152 -0.01 -10.67 12.60
CA GLU A 152 -0.07 -11.14 13.99
C GLU A 152 1.22 -11.85 14.42
N GLU A 153 1.76 -12.69 13.56
CA GLU A 153 2.99 -13.44 13.81
C GLU A 153 4.24 -12.56 13.78
N ASN A 154 4.29 -11.57 12.88
CA ASN A 154 5.53 -10.90 12.54
C ASN A 154 5.67 -9.49 13.09
N VAL A 155 4.58 -8.74 13.37
CA VAL A 155 4.66 -7.37 13.88
C VAL A 155 5.17 -7.35 15.30
N ARG A 156 6.22 -6.54 15.53
CA ARG A 156 6.90 -6.38 16.82
C ARG A 156 7.06 -4.91 17.19
N LYS A 157 7.32 -4.67 18.46
CA LYS A 157 7.65 -3.32 18.94
C LYS A 157 8.84 -2.73 18.19
N GLY A 158 8.66 -1.49 17.71
CA GLY A 158 9.70 -0.76 17.00
C GLY A 158 9.76 -1.00 15.48
N ASP A 159 8.96 -1.93 14.93
CA ASP A 159 8.90 -2.19 13.49
C ASP A 159 8.33 -1.00 12.71
N VAL A 160 8.68 -0.94 11.43
CA VAL A 160 7.98 -0.16 10.39
C VAL A 160 7.05 -1.12 9.65
N VAL A 161 5.75 -0.92 9.81
CA VAL A 161 4.73 -1.75 9.16
C VAL A 161 4.17 -1.01 7.96
N ILE A 162 3.96 -1.72 6.85
CA ILE A 162 3.41 -1.16 5.62
C ILE A 162 2.25 -2.03 5.18
N THR A 163 1.07 -1.43 5.08
CA THR A 163 -0.09 -2.07 4.44
C THR A 163 -0.58 -1.18 3.30
N HIS A 164 -1.39 -1.72 2.39
CA HIS A 164 -2.10 -0.85 1.45
C HIS A 164 -3.48 -0.52 2.00
N PHE A 165 -4.28 -1.55 2.36
CA PHE A 165 -5.58 -1.35 2.98
C PHE A 165 -5.45 -0.72 4.37
N VAL A 166 -6.53 -0.06 4.78
CA VAL A 166 -6.59 0.74 6.01
C VAL A 166 -6.51 -0.16 7.25
N PRO A 167 -5.53 0.05 8.14
CA PRO A 167 -5.35 -0.80 9.31
C PRO A 167 -6.15 -0.36 10.54
N HIS A 168 -6.68 0.89 10.54
CA HIS A 168 -7.28 1.47 11.75
C HIS A 168 -8.42 2.44 11.41
N PRO A 169 -9.56 2.41 12.14
CA PRO A 169 -10.75 3.25 11.86
C PRO A 169 -10.50 4.76 11.81
N ARG A 170 -9.50 5.26 12.51
CA ARG A 170 -9.14 6.69 12.48
C ARG A 170 -8.61 7.17 11.11
N SER A 171 -8.33 6.27 10.19
CA SER A 171 -8.03 6.61 8.79
C SER A 171 -9.29 6.61 7.90
N VAL A 172 -10.47 6.55 8.48
CA VAL A 172 -11.72 6.84 7.77
C VAL A 172 -11.98 8.34 7.85
N ALA A 173 -12.00 9.02 6.70
CA ALA A 173 -12.22 10.46 6.68
C ALA A 173 -13.67 10.82 7.09
N PRO A 174 -13.90 11.97 7.73
CA PRO A 174 -15.21 12.35 8.28
C PRO A 174 -16.36 12.26 7.27
N GLN A 175 -16.13 12.60 6.00
CA GLN A 175 -17.15 12.53 4.96
C GLN A 175 -17.59 11.09 4.61
N TYR A 176 -16.81 10.08 5.03
CA TYR A 176 -17.12 8.66 4.81
C TYR A 176 -17.53 7.93 6.09
N GLU A 177 -17.63 8.62 7.24
CA GLU A 177 -18.12 8.02 8.47
C GLU A 177 -19.52 7.43 8.28
N GLY A 178 -19.71 6.20 8.72
CA GLY A 178 -20.96 5.47 8.57
C GLY A 178 -21.26 4.94 7.17
N SER A 179 -20.39 5.15 6.18
CA SER A 179 -20.55 4.56 4.85
C SER A 179 -20.45 3.04 4.91
N PRO A 180 -21.41 2.30 4.30
CA PRO A 180 -21.34 0.84 4.24
C PRO A 180 -20.17 0.36 3.39
N LEU A 181 -19.59 1.21 2.53
CA LEU A 181 -18.43 0.88 1.72
C LEU A 181 -17.13 0.79 2.52
N ASN A 182 -17.05 1.41 3.71
CA ASN A 182 -15.85 1.35 4.54
C ASN A 182 -15.38 -0.08 4.86
N ARG A 183 -16.31 -1.05 4.86
CA ARG A 183 -16.00 -2.47 5.08
C ARG A 183 -15.10 -3.10 4.00
N PHE A 184 -14.99 -2.46 2.83
CA PHE A 184 -14.13 -2.88 1.72
C PHE A 184 -12.82 -2.09 1.66
N PHE A 185 -12.62 -1.16 2.58
CA PHE A 185 -11.42 -0.32 2.69
C PHE A 185 -10.64 -0.58 3.98
N LEU A 186 -11.34 -0.95 5.05
CA LEU A 186 -10.80 -1.11 6.38
C LEU A 186 -10.73 -2.58 6.79
N ALA A 187 -9.60 -2.99 7.35
CA ALA A 187 -9.41 -4.27 8.03
C ALA A 187 -9.50 -4.06 9.56
N PRO A 188 -10.70 -4.08 10.15
CA PRO A 188 -10.89 -3.69 11.56
C PRO A 188 -10.27 -4.66 12.55
N ASP A 189 -10.04 -5.91 12.15
CA ASP A 189 -9.38 -6.97 12.93
C ASP A 189 -7.89 -6.73 13.15
N VAL A 190 -7.27 -5.84 12.37
CA VAL A 190 -5.85 -5.44 12.54
C VAL A 190 -5.69 -4.25 13.50
N ALA A 191 -6.75 -3.50 13.80
CA ALA A 191 -6.69 -2.35 14.69
C ALA A 191 -6.03 -2.65 16.05
N PRO A 192 -6.29 -3.79 16.72
CA PRO A 192 -5.58 -4.15 17.96
C PRO A 192 -4.07 -4.28 17.80
N LEU A 193 -3.57 -4.72 16.64
CA LEU A 193 -2.13 -4.79 16.40
C LEU A 193 -1.51 -3.39 16.34
N VAL A 194 -2.21 -2.43 15.70
CA VAL A 194 -1.78 -1.03 15.65
C VAL A 194 -1.72 -0.43 17.04
N GLU A 195 -2.71 -0.72 17.88
CA GLU A 195 -2.87 -0.16 19.23
C GLU A 195 -1.88 -0.75 20.26
N GLU A 196 -1.61 -2.06 20.17
CA GLU A 196 -0.99 -2.81 21.26
C GLU A 196 0.43 -3.28 20.98
N ARG A 197 0.80 -3.52 19.71
CA ARG A 197 2.13 -4.09 19.38
C ARG A 197 3.27 -3.09 19.48
N GLY A 198 2.97 -1.76 19.46
CA GLY A 198 3.98 -0.72 19.61
C GLY A 198 4.93 -0.65 18.41
N ALA A 199 4.44 -0.88 17.20
CA ALA A 199 5.18 -0.55 16.00
C ALA A 199 5.57 0.94 16.04
N ARG A 200 6.75 1.29 15.54
CA ARG A 200 7.19 2.70 15.52
C ARG A 200 6.39 3.50 14.51
N LEU A 201 6.12 2.88 13.36
CA LEU A 201 5.46 3.52 12.24
C LEU A 201 4.59 2.51 11.50
N TRP A 202 3.38 2.91 11.15
CA TRP A 202 2.49 2.17 10.27
C TRP A 202 2.12 3.04 9.08
N ILE A 203 2.54 2.65 7.88
CA ILE A 203 2.27 3.35 6.63
C ILE A 203 1.16 2.60 5.89
N HIS A 204 0.18 3.34 5.36
CA HIS A 204 -0.86 2.73 4.52
C HIS A 204 -1.26 3.66 3.35
N GLY A 205 -2.12 3.16 2.47
CA GLY A 205 -2.71 3.88 1.33
C GLY A 205 -4.22 3.72 1.28
N HIS A 206 -4.74 3.55 0.08
CA HIS A 206 -6.10 3.14 -0.28
C HIS A 206 -7.21 4.20 -0.08
N THR A 207 -7.05 5.15 0.80
CA THR A 207 -8.08 6.16 1.12
C THR A 207 -8.02 7.39 0.25
N HIS A 208 -6.94 7.58 -0.51
CA HIS A 208 -6.62 8.80 -1.27
C HIS A 208 -6.60 10.09 -0.42
N ILE A 209 -6.66 9.96 0.89
CA ILE A 209 -6.62 11.07 1.83
C ILE A 209 -5.42 10.87 2.75
N SER A 210 -4.63 11.93 2.92
CA SER A 210 -3.45 11.86 3.78
C SER A 210 -3.84 11.91 5.26
N PHE A 211 -3.20 11.04 6.04
CA PHE A 211 -3.34 10.95 7.48
C PHE A 211 -1.99 10.95 8.18
N ASP A 212 -1.94 11.54 9.36
CA ASP A 212 -0.79 11.49 10.25
C ASP A 212 -1.27 11.63 11.68
N TYR A 213 -1.27 10.53 12.43
CA TYR A 213 -1.78 10.51 13.80
C TYR A 213 -1.11 9.43 14.65
N GLN A 214 -1.24 9.53 15.97
CA GLN A 214 -0.69 8.59 16.94
C GLN A 214 -1.77 7.68 17.52
N VAL A 215 -1.49 6.37 17.60
CA VAL A 215 -2.31 5.38 18.31
C VAL A 215 -1.39 4.59 19.23
N GLY A 216 -1.53 4.73 20.54
CA GLY A 216 -0.57 4.17 21.48
C GLY A 216 0.87 4.62 21.15
N ASP A 217 1.78 3.68 21.02
CA ASP A 217 3.18 3.92 20.62
C ASP A 217 3.36 3.99 19.08
N THR A 218 2.31 3.74 18.29
CA THR A 218 2.39 3.64 16.83
C THR A 218 1.97 4.95 16.15
N ARG A 219 2.85 5.55 15.34
CA ARG A 219 2.46 6.63 14.41
C ARG A 219 1.89 6.01 13.14
N VAL A 220 0.68 6.41 12.75
CA VAL A 220 0.01 5.95 11.52
C VAL A 220 0.02 7.05 10.49
N VAL A 221 0.50 6.74 9.28
CA VAL A 221 0.68 7.70 8.19
C VAL A 221 0.14 7.15 6.87
N CYS A 222 -0.62 7.99 6.18
CA CYS A 222 -0.99 7.83 4.78
C CYS A 222 -0.56 9.10 4.02
N ASN A 223 0.17 8.95 2.91
CA ASN A 223 0.60 10.06 2.06
C ASN A 223 0.21 9.76 0.60
N ALA A 224 -1.09 9.80 0.35
CA ALA A 224 -1.71 9.39 -0.90
C ALA A 224 -1.78 10.53 -1.93
N ARG A 225 -1.43 10.21 -3.19
CA ARG A 225 -1.62 11.12 -4.33
C ARG A 225 -3.06 11.18 -4.78
N GLY A 226 -3.72 10.01 -4.86
CA GLY A 226 -5.07 9.86 -5.40
C GLY A 226 -5.15 10.01 -6.92
N TYR A 227 -6.37 9.98 -7.45
CA TYR A 227 -6.61 10.14 -8.89
C TYR A 227 -6.36 11.59 -9.36
N PRO A 228 -5.99 11.79 -10.65
CA PRO A 228 -5.89 13.14 -11.20
C PRO A 228 -7.20 13.93 -11.03
N ALA A 229 -7.09 15.14 -10.49
CA ALA A 229 -8.22 16.04 -10.19
C ALA A 229 -9.22 15.53 -9.13
N GLU A 230 -8.88 14.51 -8.37
CA GLU A 230 -9.69 14.07 -7.23
C GLU A 230 -9.66 15.14 -6.11
N PRO A 231 -10.81 15.59 -5.61
CA PRO A 231 -10.85 16.60 -4.57
C PRO A 231 -10.41 16.03 -3.21
N GLY A 232 -9.65 16.80 -2.44
CA GLY A 232 -9.25 16.42 -1.09
C GLY A 232 -7.94 15.64 -0.98
N THR A 233 -7.29 15.30 -2.09
CA THR A 233 -5.96 14.71 -2.07
C THR A 233 -4.92 15.73 -1.61
N SER A 234 -4.01 15.32 -0.74
CA SER A 234 -3.05 16.24 -0.09
C SER A 234 -1.68 15.62 0.08
N MET A 235 -1.21 14.86 -0.90
CA MET A 235 0.12 14.27 -0.85
C MET A 235 1.18 15.36 -0.65
N ASN A 236 2.03 15.16 0.34
CA ASN A 236 3.23 15.96 0.54
C ASN A 236 4.45 15.21 -0.06
N PRO A 237 5.00 15.64 -1.21
CA PRO A 237 6.14 14.97 -1.83
C PRO A 237 7.43 15.09 -1.02
N GLU A 238 7.47 16.03 -0.06
CA GLU A 238 8.62 16.27 0.82
C GLU A 238 8.46 15.61 2.21
N LEU A 239 7.40 14.82 2.42
CA LEU A 239 7.21 14.13 3.70
C LEU A 239 8.35 13.14 3.95
N VAL A 240 9.08 13.35 5.02
CA VAL A 240 10.12 12.44 5.52
C VAL A 240 9.88 12.15 6.99
N ILE A 241 10.03 10.89 7.37
CA ILE A 241 9.83 10.40 8.74
C ILE A 241 11.14 9.78 9.23
N GLU A 242 11.64 10.25 10.34
CA GLU A 242 12.81 9.67 11.00
C GLU A 242 12.42 8.50 11.91
N VAL A 243 13.09 7.37 11.74
CA VAL A 243 12.90 6.13 12.52
C VAL A 243 14.21 5.62 13.10
#